data_0a0a9e77b191902615f1355f77a21e07
#
_entry.id   0a0a9e77b191902615f1355f77a21e07
#
_cell.length_a   1.000
_cell.length_b   1.000
_cell.length_c   1.000
_cell.angle_alpha   90.00
_cell.angle_beta   90.00
_cell.angle_gamma   90.00
#
_symmetry.space_group_name_H-M   'P 1'
#
loop_
_entity.id
_entity.type
_entity.pdbx_description
1 polymer ?
#
loop_
_entity_poly.entity_id
_entity_poly.type
_entity_poly.pdbx_seq_one_letter_code
_entity_poly.pdbx_strand_id
1 'polypeptide(L)'
;MKEGKLISSTTLMKVLKEYIINSKNKKILVDGYPRNQENIDVWEKEMKDCVNVKGALYIEVSNEEMEKRLLSRNEGRADDNKETIAKRLTTFENETKPIVNYFEDKVNLIKIDGMKTVDEISKEIEEKFKEKGLA
;
A
#
# COMPACT_ATOMS: atom_id res chain seq x y z
N MET A 1 -6.58 -2.59 15.53
CA MET A 1 -7.11 -3.29 14.33
C MET A 1 -7.11 -4.81 14.45
N LYS A 2 -7.44 -5.30 15.65
CA LYS A 2 -7.48 -6.73 15.94
C LYS A 2 -8.46 -7.52 15.07
N GLU A 3 -9.49 -6.86 14.58
CA GLU A 3 -10.55 -7.50 13.80
C GLU A 3 -10.33 -7.41 12.29
N GLY A 4 -9.19 -6.90 11.85
CA GLY A 4 -8.88 -6.72 10.44
C GLY A 4 -9.63 -5.58 9.77
N LYS A 5 -10.30 -4.75 10.52
CA LYS A 5 -11.03 -3.59 10.01
C LYS A 5 -10.08 -2.42 9.77
N LEU A 6 -10.36 -1.66 8.72
CA LEU A 6 -9.63 -0.43 8.44
C LEU A 6 -10.17 0.73 9.29
N ILE A 7 -9.30 1.63 9.72
CA ILE A 7 -9.75 2.84 10.39
C ILE A 7 -10.44 3.76 9.38
N SER A 8 -11.25 4.69 9.89
CA SER A 8 -11.96 5.64 9.04
C SER A 8 -11.00 6.40 8.12
N SER A 9 -11.36 6.51 6.85
CA SER A 9 -10.55 7.23 5.85
C SER A 9 -10.34 8.68 6.25
N THR A 10 -11.33 9.32 6.83
CA THR A 10 -11.23 10.70 7.29
C THR A 10 -10.21 10.86 8.40
N THR A 11 -10.24 9.96 9.39
CA THR A 11 -9.28 9.97 10.50
C THR A 11 -7.86 9.70 10.00
N LEU A 12 -7.72 8.70 9.16
CA LEU A 12 -6.44 8.36 8.57
C LEU A 12 -5.87 9.52 7.75
N MET A 13 -6.73 10.21 7.00
CA MET A 13 -6.32 11.34 6.18
C MET A 13 -5.80 12.51 7.02
N LYS A 14 -6.42 12.78 8.15
CA LYS A 14 -5.95 13.83 9.05
C LYS A 14 -4.52 13.57 9.50
N VAL A 15 -4.23 12.34 9.87
CA VAL A 15 -2.89 11.94 10.31
C VAL A 15 -1.89 12.04 9.17
N LEU A 16 -2.21 11.50 8.01
CA LEU A 16 -1.34 11.53 6.84
C LEU A 16 -1.05 12.96 6.38
N LYS A 17 -2.06 13.78 6.30
CA LYS A 17 -1.93 15.17 5.86
C LYS A 17 -1.00 15.95 6.78
N GLU A 18 -1.17 15.79 8.09
CA GLU A 18 -0.33 16.44 9.07
C GLU A 18 1.13 16.00 8.92
N TYR A 19 1.38 14.72 8.78
CA TYR A 19 2.72 14.18 8.57
C TYR A 19 3.36 14.71 7.29
N ILE A 20 2.63 14.71 6.21
CA ILE A 20 3.15 15.12 4.90
C ILE A 20 3.47 16.62 4.89
N ILE A 21 2.56 17.44 5.39
CA ILE A 21 2.73 18.89 5.41
C ILE A 21 3.90 19.29 6.31
N ASN A 22 4.05 18.62 7.44
CA ASN A 22 5.12 18.94 8.41
C ASN A 22 6.46 18.27 8.09
N SER A 23 6.51 17.40 7.09
CA SER A 23 7.75 16.73 6.71
C SER A 23 8.73 17.70 6.07
N LYS A 24 10.00 17.57 6.43
CA LYS A 24 11.09 18.33 5.83
C LYS A 24 11.55 17.71 4.52
N ASN A 25 11.17 16.46 4.27
CA ASN A 25 11.54 15.75 3.06
C ASN A 25 10.57 16.07 1.93
N LYS A 26 11.10 16.32 0.76
CA LYS A 26 10.29 16.60 -0.43
C LYS A 26 9.77 15.34 -1.09
N LYS A 27 10.43 14.22 -0.84
CA LYS A 27 10.04 12.90 -1.36
C LYS A 27 9.53 12.05 -0.20
N ILE A 28 8.31 11.55 -0.32
CA ILE A 28 7.64 10.80 0.75
C ILE A 28 7.08 9.51 0.17
N LEU A 29 7.26 8.42 0.91
CA LEU A 29 6.65 7.14 0.61
C LEU A 29 5.48 6.94 1.57
N VAL A 30 4.32 6.58 1.03
CA VAL A 30 3.15 6.26 1.85
C VAL A 30 2.91 4.76 1.74
N ASP A 31 3.10 4.06 2.85
CA ASP A 31 3.00 2.59 2.89
C ASP A 31 1.61 2.15 3.33
N GLY A 32 1.06 1.21 2.57
CA GLY A 32 -0.22 0.62 2.91
C GLY A 32 -1.43 1.50 2.66
N TYR A 33 -1.32 2.50 1.80
CA TYR A 33 -2.40 3.44 1.50
C TYR A 33 -2.30 3.89 0.03
N PRO A 34 -3.42 4.05 -0.71
CA PRO A 34 -4.79 3.76 -0.30
C PRO A 34 -5.10 2.26 -0.35
N ARG A 35 -6.18 1.84 0.32
CA ARG A 35 -6.61 0.44 0.36
C ARG A 35 -8.01 0.20 -0.19
N ASN A 36 -8.78 1.26 -0.41
CA ASN A 36 -10.13 1.16 -0.96
C ASN A 36 -10.52 2.45 -1.67
N GLN A 37 -11.69 2.45 -2.28
CA GLN A 37 -12.18 3.61 -3.03
C GLN A 37 -12.42 4.82 -2.13
N GLU A 38 -12.89 4.61 -0.91
CA GLU A 38 -13.10 5.70 0.05
C GLU A 38 -11.79 6.43 0.35
N ASN A 39 -10.69 5.68 0.48
CA ASN A 39 -9.36 6.27 0.67
C ASN A 39 -8.98 7.18 -0.50
N ILE A 40 -9.24 6.72 -1.72
CA ILE A 40 -8.94 7.51 -2.93
C ILE A 40 -9.78 8.79 -2.95
N ASP A 41 -11.07 8.68 -2.67
CA ASP A 41 -11.98 9.82 -2.69
C ASP A 41 -11.55 10.89 -1.70
N VAL A 42 -11.18 10.49 -0.48
CA VAL A 42 -10.70 11.40 0.55
C VAL A 42 -9.35 12.00 0.17
N TRP A 43 -8.45 11.20 -0.39
CA TRP A 43 -7.16 11.67 -0.88
C TRP A 43 -7.32 12.74 -1.97
N GLU A 44 -8.14 12.47 -2.97
CA GLU A 44 -8.41 13.41 -4.06
C GLU A 44 -8.96 14.73 -3.54
N LYS A 45 -9.83 14.67 -2.54
CA LYS A 45 -10.43 15.84 -1.94
C LYS A 45 -9.43 16.67 -1.11
N GLU A 46 -8.61 16.00 -0.31
CA GLU A 46 -7.79 16.66 0.71
C GLU A 46 -6.34 16.93 0.27
N MET A 47 -5.79 16.11 -0.61
CA MET A 47 -4.36 16.13 -0.91
C MET A 47 -4.01 16.55 -2.34
N LYS A 48 -5.00 16.65 -3.21
CA LYS A 48 -4.78 16.97 -4.62
C LYS A 48 -3.93 18.21 -4.85
N ASP A 49 -4.16 19.26 -4.06
CA ASP A 49 -3.45 20.51 -4.21
C ASP A 49 -2.19 20.62 -3.34
N CYS A 50 -1.97 19.66 -2.46
CA CYS A 50 -0.86 19.66 -1.51
C CYS A 50 0.33 18.84 -1.97
N VAL A 51 0.10 17.81 -2.77
CA VAL A 51 1.15 16.86 -3.18
C VAL A 51 1.03 16.53 -4.66
N ASN A 52 2.14 16.07 -5.21
CA ASN A 52 2.20 15.56 -6.58
C ASN A 52 2.55 14.08 -6.50
N VAL A 53 1.59 13.22 -6.79
CA VAL A 53 1.80 11.77 -6.77
C VAL A 53 2.62 11.36 -7.99
N LYS A 54 3.81 10.83 -7.74
CA LYS A 54 4.74 10.44 -8.81
C LYS A 54 4.53 9.02 -9.31
N GLY A 55 3.97 8.17 -8.48
CA GLY A 55 3.72 6.78 -8.86
C GLY A 55 3.17 5.96 -7.73
N ALA A 56 2.80 4.74 -8.04
CA ALA A 56 2.33 3.76 -7.07
C ALA A 56 3.13 2.48 -7.26
N LEU A 57 3.52 1.86 -6.16
CA LEU A 57 4.26 0.60 -6.16
C LEU A 57 3.33 -0.52 -5.72
N TYR A 58 3.17 -1.51 -6.55
CA TYR A 58 2.37 -2.70 -6.25
C TYR A 58 3.25 -3.95 -6.28
N ILE A 59 3.40 -4.57 -5.12
CA ILE A 59 4.16 -5.81 -4.99
C ILE A 59 3.16 -6.95 -5.03
N GLU A 60 3.15 -7.70 -6.12
CA GLU A 60 2.19 -8.77 -6.34
C GLU A 60 2.66 -10.10 -5.77
N VAL A 61 1.85 -10.71 -4.92
CA VAL A 61 2.13 -11.99 -4.28
C VAL A 61 0.84 -12.83 -4.33
N SER A 62 0.97 -14.14 -4.55
CA SER A 62 -0.20 -15.02 -4.52
C SER A 62 -0.83 -15.08 -3.13
N ASN A 63 -2.12 -15.38 -3.04
CA ASN A 63 -2.82 -15.46 -1.76
C ASN A 63 -2.23 -16.53 -0.85
N GLU A 64 -1.86 -17.68 -1.42
CA GLU A 64 -1.23 -18.77 -0.67
C GLU A 64 0.09 -18.35 -0.06
N GLU A 65 0.91 -17.64 -0.83
CA GLU A 65 2.21 -17.16 -0.34
C GLU A 65 2.03 -16.06 0.70
N MET A 66 1.05 -15.18 0.52
CA MET A 66 0.73 -14.14 1.50
C MET A 66 0.33 -14.75 2.84
N GLU A 67 -0.56 -15.75 2.82
CA GLU A 67 -0.98 -16.45 4.01
C GLU A 67 0.19 -17.13 4.69
N LYS A 68 1.02 -17.83 3.94
CA LYS A 68 2.21 -18.50 4.45
C LYS A 68 3.18 -17.52 5.12
N ARG A 69 3.47 -16.40 4.48
CA ARG A 69 4.38 -15.40 5.02
C ARG A 69 3.83 -14.76 6.30
N LEU A 70 2.54 -14.45 6.33
CA LEU A 70 1.91 -13.85 7.51
C LEU A 70 1.90 -14.82 8.70
N LEU A 71 1.62 -16.09 8.46
CA LEU A 71 1.63 -17.11 9.51
C LEU A 71 3.04 -17.36 10.05
N SER A 72 4.05 -17.35 9.17
CA SER A 72 5.44 -17.61 9.56
C SER A 72 6.12 -16.40 10.19
N ARG A 73 5.55 -15.21 10.07
CA ARG A 73 6.14 -13.97 10.59
C ARG A 73 6.31 -14.00 12.12
N ASN A 74 5.36 -14.58 12.82
CA ASN A 74 5.40 -14.80 14.26
C ASN A 74 5.87 -13.57 15.06
N GLU A 75 5.36 -12.39 14.72
CA GLU A 75 5.72 -11.13 15.38
C GLU A 75 4.82 -10.78 16.57
N GLY A 76 3.96 -11.69 17.00
CA GLY A 76 3.05 -11.47 18.12
C GLY A 76 1.94 -10.46 17.87
N ARG A 77 1.67 -10.12 16.62
CA ARG A 77 0.57 -9.23 16.27
C ARG A 77 -0.76 -9.93 16.53
N ALA A 78 -1.71 -9.19 17.12
CA ALA A 78 -3.03 -9.72 17.42
C ALA A 78 -3.82 -10.16 16.19
N ASP A 79 -3.50 -9.64 15.01
CA ASP A 79 -4.17 -9.91 13.75
C ASP A 79 -3.43 -10.94 12.87
N ASP A 80 -2.41 -11.63 13.41
CA ASP A 80 -1.65 -12.64 12.66
C ASP A 80 -2.14 -14.06 12.96
N ASN A 81 -3.46 -14.27 13.07
CA ASN A 81 -4.06 -15.61 13.15
C ASN A 81 -4.75 -15.95 11.83
N LYS A 82 -4.98 -17.23 11.61
CA LYS A 82 -5.52 -17.74 10.34
C LYS A 82 -6.86 -17.09 9.95
N GLU A 83 -7.75 -16.89 10.92
CA GLU A 83 -9.06 -16.29 10.68
C GLU A 83 -8.93 -14.81 10.26
N THR A 84 -8.13 -14.04 10.96
CA THR A 84 -7.91 -12.63 10.67
C THR A 84 -7.19 -12.45 9.33
N ILE A 85 -6.21 -13.31 9.04
CA ILE A 85 -5.51 -13.32 7.77
C ILE A 85 -6.48 -13.56 6.62
N ALA A 86 -7.39 -14.53 6.75
CA ALA A 86 -8.40 -14.80 5.73
C ALA A 86 -9.28 -13.57 5.46
N LYS A 87 -9.69 -12.87 6.51
CA LYS A 87 -10.47 -11.62 6.39
C LYS A 87 -9.68 -10.54 5.66
N ARG A 88 -8.41 -10.39 5.98
CA ARG A 88 -7.54 -9.40 5.34
C ARG A 88 -7.36 -9.69 3.85
N LEU A 89 -7.19 -10.94 3.48
CA LEU A 89 -7.07 -11.36 2.08
C LEU A 89 -8.37 -11.10 1.32
N THR A 90 -9.52 -11.38 1.93
CA THR A 90 -10.82 -11.11 1.33
C THR A 90 -11.02 -9.60 1.11
N THR A 91 -10.69 -8.79 2.11
CA THR A 91 -10.76 -7.33 2.01
C THR A 91 -9.86 -6.82 0.88
N PHE A 92 -8.66 -7.36 0.79
CA PHE A 92 -7.72 -7.00 -0.28
C PHE A 92 -8.31 -7.30 -1.66
N GLU A 93 -8.83 -8.51 -1.86
CA GLU A 93 -9.41 -8.91 -3.15
C GLU A 93 -10.61 -8.05 -3.54
N ASN A 94 -11.48 -7.73 -2.59
CA ASN A 94 -12.72 -7.03 -2.87
C ASN A 94 -12.58 -5.51 -2.90
N GLU A 95 -11.69 -4.94 -2.11
CA GLU A 95 -11.59 -3.49 -1.94
C GLU A 95 -10.28 -2.89 -2.44
N THR A 96 -9.17 -3.58 -2.28
CA THR A 96 -7.86 -3.03 -2.60
C THR A 96 -7.41 -3.36 -4.02
N LYS A 97 -7.62 -4.57 -4.46
CA LYS A 97 -7.20 -4.98 -5.80
C LYS A 97 -7.80 -4.12 -6.92
N PRO A 98 -9.08 -3.71 -6.87
CA PRO A 98 -9.63 -2.80 -7.87
C PRO A 98 -8.92 -1.44 -7.94
N ILE A 99 -8.31 -1.01 -6.83
CA ILE A 99 -7.57 0.24 -6.75
C ILE A 99 -6.30 0.20 -7.61
N VAL A 100 -5.70 -0.96 -7.76
CA VAL A 100 -4.54 -1.15 -8.62
C VAL A 100 -4.86 -0.72 -10.05
N ASN A 101 -6.05 -1.07 -10.53
CA ASN A 101 -6.50 -0.69 -11.87
C ASN A 101 -6.68 0.82 -12.00
N TYR A 102 -7.16 1.47 -10.95
CA TYR A 102 -7.27 2.93 -10.91
C TYR A 102 -5.90 3.58 -11.12
N PHE A 103 -4.87 3.08 -10.45
CA PHE A 103 -3.53 3.63 -10.57
C PHE A 103 -2.89 3.36 -11.93
N GLU A 104 -3.24 2.28 -12.60
CA GLU A 104 -2.74 2.02 -13.96
C GLU A 104 -3.10 3.16 -14.91
N ASP A 105 -4.28 3.74 -14.74
CA ASP A 105 -4.78 4.80 -15.60
C ASP A 105 -4.37 6.21 -15.18
N LYS A 106 -4.08 6.41 -13.89
CA LYS A 106 -3.89 7.75 -13.32
C LYS A 106 -2.44 8.13 -13.04
N VAL A 107 -1.60 7.17 -12.64
CA VAL A 107 -0.21 7.42 -12.27
C VAL A 107 0.68 6.31 -12.82
N ASN A 108 2.00 6.49 -12.67
CA ASN A 108 2.94 5.44 -13.02
C ASN A 108 2.80 4.27 -12.03
N LEU A 109 2.15 3.20 -12.46
CA LEU A 109 2.04 2.00 -11.66
C LEU A 109 3.26 1.11 -11.90
N ILE A 110 3.99 0.83 -10.83
CA ILE A 110 5.17 -0.04 -10.88
C ILE A 110 4.78 -1.38 -10.27
N LYS A 111 4.65 -2.41 -11.10
CA LYS A 111 4.34 -3.76 -10.64
C LYS A 111 5.62 -4.53 -10.39
N ILE A 112 5.75 -5.09 -9.21
CA ILE A 112 6.92 -5.88 -8.81
C ILE A 112 6.47 -7.31 -8.47
N ASP A 113 7.22 -8.29 -8.93
CA ASP A 113 6.97 -9.69 -8.60
C ASP A 113 7.46 -9.96 -7.17
N GLY A 114 6.50 -10.04 -6.23
CA GLY A 114 6.79 -10.27 -4.82
C GLY A 114 7.08 -11.72 -4.45
N MET A 115 7.06 -12.64 -5.42
CA MET A 115 7.40 -14.04 -5.18
C MET A 115 8.90 -14.28 -5.04
N LYS A 116 9.71 -13.29 -5.41
CA LYS A 116 11.17 -13.34 -5.34
C LYS A 116 11.67 -13.09 -3.91
N THR A 117 12.98 -13.23 -3.72
CA THR A 117 13.61 -12.95 -2.41
C THR A 117 13.58 -11.45 -2.11
N VAL A 118 13.77 -11.10 -0.82
CA VAL A 118 13.84 -9.69 -0.39
C VAL A 118 14.89 -8.92 -1.17
N ASP A 119 16.07 -9.50 -1.35
CA ASP A 119 17.18 -8.84 -2.06
C ASP A 119 16.85 -8.62 -3.54
N GLU A 120 16.25 -9.59 -4.19
CA GLU A 120 15.84 -9.49 -5.58
C GLU A 120 14.73 -8.43 -5.75
N ILE A 121 13.76 -8.41 -4.84
CA ILE A 121 12.68 -7.42 -4.85
C ILE A 121 13.25 -6.02 -4.66
N SER A 122 14.12 -5.83 -3.68
CA SER A 122 14.77 -4.54 -3.41
C SER A 122 15.52 -4.02 -4.62
N LYS A 123 16.28 -4.88 -5.27
CA LYS A 123 17.05 -4.53 -6.45
C LYS A 123 16.14 -4.11 -7.60
N GLU A 124 15.09 -4.86 -7.83
CA GLU A 124 14.12 -4.57 -8.89
C GLU A 124 13.41 -3.23 -8.64
N ILE A 125 13.02 -2.95 -7.40
CA ILE A 125 12.40 -1.68 -7.04
C ILE A 125 13.36 -0.52 -7.32
N GLU A 126 14.61 -0.67 -6.93
CA GLU A 126 15.64 0.37 -7.14
C GLU A 126 15.84 0.65 -8.63
N GLU A 127 15.97 -0.40 -9.43
CA GLU A 127 16.11 -0.28 -10.88
C GLU A 127 14.90 0.41 -11.52
N LYS A 128 13.69 0.03 -11.11
CA LYS A 128 12.45 0.62 -11.62
C LYS A 128 12.32 2.09 -11.24
N PHE A 129 12.71 2.45 -10.04
CA PHE A 129 12.67 3.84 -9.58
C PHE A 129 13.65 4.70 -10.39
N LYS A 130 14.85 4.20 -10.67
CA LYS A 130 15.82 4.90 -11.51
C LYS A 130 15.31 5.07 -12.94
N GLU A 131 14.75 4.01 -13.50
CA GLU A 131 14.19 4.00 -14.84
C GLU A 131 13.08 5.05 -15.01
N LYS A 132 12.26 5.23 -13.99
CA LYS A 132 11.15 6.18 -14.01
C LYS A 132 11.50 7.56 -13.44
N GLY A 133 12.74 7.77 -13.08
CA GLY A 133 13.20 9.06 -12.55
C GLY A 133 12.68 9.38 -11.16
N LEU A 134 12.32 8.39 -10.37
CA LEU A 134 11.79 8.57 -9.01
C LEU A 134 12.85 8.52 -7.93
N ALA A 135 13.99 7.93 -8.22
CA ALA A 135 15.10 7.82 -7.26
C ALA A 135 15.85 9.13 -7.09
#